data_d591957d22e5bb5aa59107790222b67b
#
_entry.id   d591957d22e5bb5aa59107790222b67b
#
_cell.length_a   1.000
_cell.length_b   1.000
_cell.length_c   1.000
_cell.angle_alpha   90.00
_cell.angle_beta   90.00
_cell.angle_gamma   90.00
#
_symmetry.space_group_name_H-M   'P 1'
#
loop_
_entity.id
_entity.type
_entity.pdbx_description
1 polymer ?
#
loop_
_entity_poly.entity_id
_entity_poly.type
_entity_poly.pdbx_seq_one_letter_code
_entity_poly.pdbx_strand_id
1 'polypeptide(L)'
;TWKYNVKARVAGVASASQNSTFTINGNNVNPTQASTTYKLLGMGRTHKLDFNPSSKKVTSNYKGKSTTMNMSQQAFDDLSLEVQIRQDLLNGKFSGNYYMAKKDKIEKTPFKKSGSTKITVPAGTFNTVRVDRVHDDDSRSTSFWLAPSLDYMPVKVSQINDGKKMDLELTKIN
;
A
#
# COMPACT_ATOMS: atom_id res chain seq x y z
N THR A 1 16.23 -9.35 -1.89
CA THR A 1 14.90 -9.23 -2.54
C THR A 1 13.82 -9.64 -1.58
N TRP A 2 12.85 -8.79 -1.43
CA TRP A 2 11.68 -9.01 -0.57
C TRP A 2 10.43 -9.22 -1.42
N LYS A 3 9.51 -10.03 -0.92
CA LYS A 3 8.20 -10.22 -1.53
C LYS A 3 7.12 -9.97 -0.47
N TYR A 4 6.15 -9.15 -0.83
CA TYR A 4 5.00 -8.84 0.01
C TYR A 4 3.73 -9.25 -0.73
N ASN A 5 2.91 -10.09 -0.10
CA ASN A 5 1.68 -10.61 -0.70
C ASN A 5 0.50 -10.36 0.24
N VAL A 6 -0.57 -9.85 -0.30
CA VAL A 6 -1.84 -9.67 0.42
C VAL A 6 -2.96 -10.30 -0.37
N LYS A 7 -3.84 -11.03 0.31
CA LYS A 7 -5.04 -11.63 -0.27
C LYS A 7 -6.25 -11.28 0.56
N ALA A 8 -7.33 -10.91 -0.10
CA ALA A 8 -8.61 -10.63 0.53
C ALA A 8 -9.72 -11.35 -0.21
N ARG A 9 -10.73 -11.83 0.53
CA ARG A 9 -11.91 -12.50 -0.04
C ARG A 9 -13.17 -11.97 0.62
N VAL A 10 -14.23 -11.85 -0.16
CA VAL A 10 -15.55 -11.45 0.31
C VAL A 10 -16.54 -12.54 -0.06
N ALA A 11 -17.01 -13.29 0.94
CA ALA A 11 -18.15 -14.23 0.86
C ALA A 11 -18.18 -15.12 -0.40
N GLY A 12 -17.03 -15.57 -0.90
CA GLY A 12 -16.93 -16.47 -2.06
C GLY A 12 -17.27 -15.84 -3.41
N VAL A 13 -17.64 -14.55 -3.47
CA VAL A 13 -18.03 -13.87 -4.72
C VAL A 13 -16.94 -12.94 -5.26
N ALA A 14 -16.11 -12.38 -4.40
CA ALA A 14 -15.06 -11.47 -4.80
C ALA A 14 -13.73 -11.81 -4.11
N SER A 15 -12.63 -11.58 -4.80
CA SER A 15 -11.30 -11.70 -4.23
C SER A 15 -10.38 -10.64 -4.80
N ALA A 16 -9.37 -10.28 -4.01
CA ALA A 16 -8.28 -9.41 -4.43
C ALA A 16 -6.97 -10.04 -3.99
N SER A 17 -5.95 -9.95 -4.83
CA SER A 17 -4.59 -10.29 -4.42
C SER A 17 -3.64 -9.21 -4.90
N GLN A 18 -2.70 -8.84 -4.04
CA GLN A 18 -1.65 -7.89 -4.34
C GLN A 18 -0.31 -8.54 -4.08
N ASN A 19 0.63 -8.32 -4.98
CA ASN A 19 2.00 -8.80 -4.84
C ASN A 19 2.95 -7.67 -5.16
N SER A 20 4.00 -7.55 -4.37
CA SER A 20 5.07 -6.58 -4.62
C SER A 20 6.41 -7.25 -4.38
N THR A 21 7.35 -7.00 -5.29
CA THR A 21 8.73 -7.42 -5.16
C THR A 21 9.60 -6.17 -5.13
N PHE A 22 10.49 -6.09 -4.16
CA PHE A 22 11.31 -4.91 -3.96
C PHE A 22 12.63 -5.26 -3.27
N THR A 23 13.59 -4.35 -3.33
CA THR A 23 14.81 -4.38 -2.52
C THR A 23 14.78 -3.23 -1.52
N ILE A 24 15.53 -3.37 -0.44
CA ILE A 24 15.71 -2.30 0.54
C ILE A 24 17.20 -1.98 0.60
N ASN A 25 17.53 -0.71 0.39
CA ASN A 25 18.90 -0.21 0.39
C ASN A 25 18.98 0.94 1.40
N GLY A 26 19.52 0.66 2.60
CA GLY A 26 19.42 1.61 3.71
C GLY A 26 17.98 1.86 4.09
N ASN A 27 17.51 3.10 3.93
CA ASN A 27 16.11 3.48 4.18
C ASN A 27 15.22 3.41 2.93
N ASN A 28 15.80 3.16 1.76
CA ASN A 28 15.10 3.27 0.49
C ASN A 28 14.55 1.92 0.04
N VAL A 29 13.26 1.87 -0.16
CA VAL A 29 12.55 0.73 -0.77
C VAL A 29 12.53 0.95 -2.28
N ASN A 30 13.00 -0.04 -3.03
CA ASN A 30 13.07 0.02 -4.49
C ASN A 30 12.22 -1.09 -5.08
N PRO A 31 10.97 -0.80 -5.49
CA PRO A 31 10.13 -1.80 -6.13
C PRO A 31 10.70 -2.20 -7.49
N THR A 32 10.51 -3.47 -7.85
CA THR A 32 10.88 -4.00 -9.16
C THR A 32 9.66 -4.48 -9.93
N GLN A 33 8.74 -5.14 -9.26
CA GLN A 33 7.50 -5.63 -9.87
C GLN A 33 6.36 -5.57 -8.88
N ALA A 34 5.15 -5.28 -9.38
CA ALA A 34 3.94 -5.37 -8.61
C ALA A 34 2.79 -5.87 -9.48
N SER A 35 1.82 -6.53 -8.84
CA SER A 35 0.59 -6.93 -9.51
C SER A 35 -0.58 -6.85 -8.54
N THR A 36 -1.73 -6.44 -9.07
CA THR A 36 -3.00 -6.43 -8.35
C THR A 36 -4.04 -7.12 -9.21
N THR A 37 -4.66 -8.16 -8.66
CA THR A 37 -5.71 -8.91 -9.34
C THR A 37 -7.00 -8.80 -8.55
N TYR A 38 -8.07 -8.38 -9.23
CA TYR A 38 -9.42 -8.41 -8.70
C TYR A 38 -10.24 -9.43 -9.46
N LYS A 39 -10.99 -10.26 -8.73
CA LYS A 39 -11.91 -11.25 -9.31
C LYS A 39 -13.30 -11.05 -8.72
N LEU A 40 -14.30 -11.02 -9.59
CA LEU A 40 -15.70 -10.99 -9.23
C LEU A 40 -16.42 -12.08 -10.02
N LEU A 41 -17.09 -12.99 -9.33
CA LEU A 41 -17.80 -14.14 -9.93
C LEU A 41 -16.91 -14.96 -10.89
N GLY A 42 -15.64 -15.15 -10.53
CA GLY A 42 -14.68 -15.91 -11.35
C GLY A 42 -14.06 -15.13 -12.51
N MET A 43 -14.53 -13.92 -12.79
CA MET A 43 -13.95 -13.03 -13.81
C MET A 43 -12.96 -12.07 -13.17
N GLY A 44 -11.74 -12.01 -13.69
CA GLY A 44 -10.67 -11.24 -13.09
C GLY A 44 -10.01 -10.25 -14.02
N ARG A 45 -9.36 -9.25 -13.41
CA ARG A 45 -8.50 -8.31 -14.08
C ARG A 45 -7.23 -8.13 -13.29
N THR A 46 -6.11 -8.03 -13.99
CA THR A 46 -4.80 -7.85 -13.39
C THR A 46 -4.16 -6.57 -13.89
N HIS A 47 -3.68 -5.76 -12.93
CA HIS A 47 -2.83 -4.61 -13.19
C HIS A 47 -1.40 -4.98 -12.80
N LYS A 48 -0.47 -4.85 -13.74
CA LYS A 48 0.95 -5.13 -13.51
C LYS A 48 1.77 -3.86 -13.63
N LEU A 49 2.78 -3.76 -12.77
CA LEU A 49 3.77 -2.69 -12.80
C LEU A 49 5.16 -3.31 -12.86
N ASP A 50 5.96 -2.86 -13.82
CA ASP A 50 7.39 -3.18 -13.95
C ASP A 50 8.19 -1.91 -13.77
N PHE A 51 9.01 -1.87 -12.73
CA PHE A 51 9.85 -0.73 -12.40
C PHE A 51 11.26 -0.97 -12.91
N ASN A 52 11.78 -0.03 -13.69
CA ASN A 52 13.15 -0.06 -14.18
C ASN A 52 13.93 1.10 -13.56
N PRO A 53 14.70 0.84 -12.48
CA PRO A 53 15.45 1.89 -11.80
C PRO A 53 16.56 2.51 -12.65
N SER A 54 17.16 1.73 -13.55
CA SER A 54 18.25 2.22 -14.41
C SER A 54 17.77 3.29 -15.39
N SER A 55 16.61 3.09 -15.99
CA SER A 55 15.99 4.05 -16.91
C SER A 55 15.08 5.05 -16.23
N LYS A 56 14.82 4.88 -14.93
CA LYS A 56 13.84 5.67 -14.13
C LYS A 56 12.46 5.67 -14.79
N LYS A 57 12.01 4.49 -15.19
CA LYS A 57 10.71 4.29 -15.84
C LYS A 57 9.93 3.19 -15.14
N VAL A 58 8.62 3.31 -15.20
CA VAL A 58 7.70 2.25 -14.80
C VAL A 58 6.73 1.98 -15.94
N THR A 59 6.53 0.70 -16.25
CA THR A 59 5.58 0.26 -17.26
C THR A 59 4.38 -0.37 -16.60
N SER A 60 3.20 0.15 -16.91
CA SER A 60 1.91 -0.32 -16.45
C SER A 60 1.21 -1.12 -17.53
N ASN A 61 0.72 -2.31 -17.20
CA ASN A 61 -0.09 -3.14 -18.08
C ASN A 61 -1.45 -3.39 -17.44
N TYR A 62 -2.50 -2.94 -18.12
CA TYR A 62 -3.87 -3.12 -17.66
C TYR A 62 -4.81 -3.28 -18.86
N LYS A 63 -5.63 -4.32 -18.87
CA LYS A 63 -6.57 -4.63 -19.96
C LYS A 63 -5.92 -4.65 -21.34
N GLY A 64 -4.71 -5.21 -21.43
CA GLY A 64 -3.97 -5.27 -22.68
C GLY A 64 -3.33 -3.95 -23.11
N LYS A 65 -3.50 -2.88 -22.36
CA LYS A 65 -2.87 -1.59 -22.61
C LYS A 65 -1.61 -1.44 -21.79
N SER A 66 -0.52 -1.09 -22.46
CA SER A 66 0.79 -0.83 -21.84
C SER A 66 1.07 0.67 -21.88
N THR A 67 1.43 1.22 -20.74
CA THR A 67 1.79 2.64 -20.58
C THR A 67 3.12 2.73 -19.85
N THR A 68 4.08 3.44 -20.45
CA THR A 68 5.38 3.69 -19.81
C THR A 68 5.43 5.11 -19.29
N MET A 69 5.81 5.26 -18.01
CA MET A 69 5.82 6.54 -17.30
C MET A 69 7.23 6.82 -16.79
N ASN A 70 7.64 8.08 -16.86
CA ASN A 70 8.91 8.52 -16.32
C ASN A 70 8.78 8.84 -14.83
N MET A 71 9.73 8.34 -14.03
CA MET A 71 9.81 8.64 -12.61
C MET A 71 10.79 9.80 -12.39
N SER A 72 10.29 10.98 -12.08
CA SER A 72 11.13 12.09 -11.61
C SER A 72 11.54 11.90 -10.14
N GLN A 73 10.70 11.18 -9.39
CA GLN A 73 10.94 10.75 -8.02
C GLN A 73 10.56 9.27 -7.91
N GLN A 74 11.07 8.58 -6.89
CA GLN A 74 10.71 7.19 -6.68
C GLN A 74 9.21 7.02 -6.52
N ALA A 75 8.61 6.25 -7.41
CA ALA A 75 7.22 5.86 -7.33
C ALA A 75 7.09 4.43 -6.81
N PHE A 76 5.95 4.12 -6.21
CA PHE A 76 5.68 2.87 -5.55
C PHE A 76 4.36 2.27 -6.02
N ASP A 77 4.22 0.97 -5.84
CA ASP A 77 2.92 0.31 -5.76
C ASP A 77 2.40 0.40 -4.32
N ASP A 78 1.16 -0.02 -4.09
CA ASP A 78 0.51 0.06 -2.78
C ASP A 78 1.33 -0.59 -1.66
N LEU A 79 1.85 -1.80 -1.90
CA LEU A 79 2.55 -2.56 -0.86
C LEU A 79 3.97 -2.04 -0.61
N SER A 80 4.71 -1.69 -1.65
CA SER A 80 6.05 -1.13 -1.48
C SER A 80 5.99 0.26 -0.84
N LEU A 81 4.94 1.03 -1.10
CA LEU A 81 4.73 2.31 -0.42
C LEU A 81 4.50 2.11 1.08
N GLU A 82 3.69 1.15 1.46
CA GLU A 82 3.51 0.81 2.87
C GLU A 82 4.85 0.50 3.55
N VAL A 83 5.68 -0.31 2.90
CA VAL A 83 7.00 -0.65 3.44
C VAL A 83 7.89 0.59 3.54
N GLN A 84 7.87 1.49 2.55
CA GLN A 84 8.64 2.75 2.62
C GLN A 84 8.18 3.63 3.79
N ILE A 85 6.88 3.76 4.00
CA ILE A 85 6.34 4.53 5.14
C ILE A 85 6.83 3.92 6.46
N ARG A 86 6.82 2.60 6.59
CA ARG A 86 7.33 1.89 7.77
C ARG A 86 8.83 2.17 7.99
N GLN A 87 9.63 2.10 6.93
CA GLN A 87 11.06 2.42 6.99
C GLN A 87 11.29 3.87 7.43
N ASP A 88 10.51 4.80 6.89
CA ASP A 88 10.62 6.21 7.24
C ASP A 88 10.25 6.47 8.70
N LEU A 89 9.22 5.82 9.20
CA LEU A 89 8.82 5.91 10.62
C LEU A 89 9.90 5.31 11.54
N LEU A 90 10.46 4.16 11.18
CA LEU A 90 11.55 3.51 11.94
C LEU A 90 12.79 4.41 12.05
N ASN A 91 13.08 5.19 11.02
CA ASN A 91 14.29 6.00 10.93
C ASN A 91 14.04 7.51 11.17
N GLY A 92 12.84 7.87 11.60
CA GLY A 92 12.50 9.28 11.88
C GLY A 92 12.47 10.16 10.62
N LYS A 93 12.20 9.60 9.45
CA LYS A 93 12.25 10.28 8.15
C LYS A 93 10.89 10.42 7.46
N PHE A 94 9.80 10.24 8.19
CA PHE A 94 8.47 10.36 7.60
C PHE A 94 8.23 11.79 7.08
N SER A 95 8.09 11.91 5.76
CA SER A 95 7.84 13.20 5.10
C SER A 95 6.38 13.45 4.79
N GLY A 96 5.61 12.39 4.59
CA GLY A 96 4.23 12.47 4.10
C GLY A 96 4.13 12.70 2.59
N ASN A 97 5.22 12.87 1.88
CA ASN A 97 5.25 13.13 0.44
C ASN A 97 5.69 11.88 -0.31
N TYR A 98 4.73 11.19 -0.92
CA TYR A 98 4.97 9.95 -1.65
C TYR A 98 4.31 10.01 -3.02
N TYR A 99 4.78 9.15 -3.94
CA TYR A 99 4.27 9.05 -5.30
C TYR A 99 3.90 7.59 -5.59
N MET A 100 2.74 7.38 -6.17
CA MET A 100 2.27 6.05 -6.57
C MET A 100 2.17 5.93 -8.08
N ALA A 101 2.60 4.79 -8.60
CA ALA A 101 2.38 4.43 -9.98
C ALA A 101 0.96 3.87 -10.13
N LYS A 102 0.17 4.53 -10.94
CA LYS A 102 -1.19 4.13 -11.30
C LYS A 102 -1.21 3.49 -12.70
N LYS A 103 -2.40 3.25 -13.24
CA LYS A 103 -2.56 2.60 -14.55
C LYS A 103 -1.95 3.39 -15.70
N ASP A 104 -2.05 4.72 -15.66
CA ASP A 104 -1.65 5.62 -16.73
C ASP A 104 -0.87 6.85 -16.27
N LYS A 105 -0.60 6.99 -14.98
CA LYS A 105 0.11 8.15 -14.43
C LYS A 105 0.81 7.81 -13.12
N ILE A 106 1.80 8.63 -12.78
CA ILE A 106 2.39 8.68 -11.44
C ILE A 106 1.73 9.83 -10.70
N GLU A 107 1.17 9.53 -9.55
CA GLU A 107 0.36 10.46 -8.78
C GLU A 107 0.98 10.74 -7.43
N LYS A 108 1.04 12.02 -7.05
CA LYS A 108 1.41 12.40 -5.69
C LYS A 108 0.34 11.89 -4.73
N THR A 109 0.77 11.15 -3.71
CA THR A 109 -0.11 10.51 -2.74
C THR A 109 0.34 10.89 -1.34
N PRO A 110 -0.18 12.02 -0.81
CA PRO A 110 0.26 12.51 0.51
C PRO A 110 -0.34 11.68 1.65
N PHE A 111 0.44 11.58 2.73
CA PHE A 111 0.03 10.98 3.99
C PHE A 111 0.36 11.90 5.14
N LYS A 112 -0.39 11.79 6.23
CA LYS A 112 -0.13 12.53 7.46
C LYS A 112 -0.18 11.61 8.67
N LYS A 113 0.62 11.91 9.68
CA LYS A 113 0.49 11.31 11.00
C LYS A 113 -0.63 12.00 11.76
N SER A 114 -1.56 11.23 12.34
CA SER A 114 -2.76 11.73 13.02
C SER A 114 -2.79 11.38 14.50
N GLY A 115 -1.62 11.17 15.10
CA GLY A 115 -1.49 10.91 16.52
C GLY A 115 -1.27 9.45 16.87
N SER A 116 -1.27 9.17 18.17
CA SER A 116 -1.03 7.85 18.73
C SER A 116 -2.24 7.40 19.53
N THR A 117 -2.58 6.12 19.40
CA THR A 117 -3.68 5.54 20.16
C THR A 117 -3.41 4.05 20.41
N LYS A 118 -4.01 3.54 21.48
CA LYS A 118 -3.99 2.11 21.79
C LYS A 118 -5.22 1.47 21.16
N ILE A 119 -5.03 0.41 20.41
CA ILE A 119 -6.13 -0.34 19.78
C ILE A 119 -6.05 -1.82 20.13
N THR A 120 -7.20 -2.46 20.16
CA THR A 120 -7.35 -3.89 20.38
C THR A 120 -7.93 -4.53 19.13
N VAL A 121 -7.21 -5.53 18.63
CA VAL A 121 -7.61 -6.38 17.50
C VAL A 121 -7.52 -7.83 17.93
N PRO A 122 -8.00 -8.80 17.14
CA PRO A 122 -7.92 -10.22 17.53
C PRO A 122 -6.51 -10.70 17.90
N ALA A 123 -5.47 -10.17 17.28
CA ALA A 123 -4.09 -10.51 17.60
C ALA A 123 -3.59 -9.96 18.95
N GLY A 124 -4.27 -8.98 19.54
CA GLY A 124 -3.88 -8.38 20.82
C GLY A 124 -4.13 -6.88 20.89
N THR A 125 -3.54 -6.27 21.91
CA THR A 125 -3.61 -4.81 22.13
C THR A 125 -2.26 -4.18 21.84
N PHE A 126 -2.27 -3.11 21.05
CA PHE A 126 -1.05 -2.46 20.58
C PHE A 126 -1.13 -0.96 20.76
N ASN A 127 -0.01 -0.36 21.15
CA ASN A 127 0.18 1.07 20.95
C ASN A 127 0.43 1.31 19.46
N THR A 128 -0.24 2.28 18.87
CA THR A 128 -0.15 2.53 17.44
C THR A 128 0.06 4.00 17.14
N VAL A 129 0.66 4.25 15.98
CA VAL A 129 0.67 5.55 15.32
C VAL A 129 -0.31 5.46 14.16
N ARG A 130 -1.24 6.40 14.08
CA ARG A 130 -2.18 6.46 12.97
C ARG A 130 -1.58 7.30 11.84
N VAL A 131 -1.64 6.75 10.62
CA VAL A 131 -1.24 7.43 9.39
C VAL A 131 -2.43 7.43 8.45
N ASP A 132 -2.81 8.61 7.97
CA ASP A 132 -3.94 8.80 7.08
C ASP A 132 -3.46 9.19 5.69
N ARG A 133 -4.05 8.58 4.67
CA ARG A 133 -3.92 9.06 3.31
C ARG A 133 -4.74 10.33 3.14
N VAL A 134 -4.14 11.36 2.56
CA VAL A 134 -4.86 12.59 2.21
C VAL A 134 -5.50 12.40 0.84
N HIS A 135 -6.83 12.36 0.81
CA HIS A 135 -7.62 12.25 -0.42
C HIS A 135 -8.13 13.63 -0.84
N ASP A 136 -8.25 13.85 -2.15
CA ASP A 136 -8.87 15.05 -2.72
C ASP A 136 -10.40 15.03 -2.59
N ASP A 137 -10.96 13.85 -2.34
CA ASP A 137 -12.39 13.59 -2.29
C ASP A 137 -12.81 13.22 -0.87
N ASP A 138 -13.72 14.00 -0.28
CA ASP A 138 -14.24 13.80 1.07
C ASP A 138 -15.03 12.48 1.23
N SER A 139 -15.48 11.86 0.12
CA SER A 139 -16.16 10.56 0.16
C SER A 139 -15.22 9.41 0.48
N ARG A 140 -13.90 9.65 0.45
CA ARG A 140 -12.86 8.64 0.68
C ARG A 140 -12.06 8.95 1.92
N SER A 141 -11.75 7.90 2.67
CA SER A 141 -10.88 7.97 3.85
C SER A 141 -10.09 6.67 3.95
N THR A 142 -8.80 6.77 4.20
CA THR A 142 -7.93 5.62 4.41
C THR A 142 -7.04 5.88 5.60
N SER A 143 -7.11 5.02 6.61
CA SER A 143 -6.33 5.13 7.83
C SER A 143 -5.61 3.83 8.13
N PHE A 144 -4.37 3.95 8.58
CA PHE A 144 -3.53 2.83 8.99
C PHE A 144 -3.13 3.04 10.44
N TRP A 145 -3.32 2.02 11.27
CA TRP A 145 -2.79 1.98 12.64
C TRP A 145 -1.56 1.09 12.66
N LEU A 146 -0.40 1.69 12.84
CA LEU A 146 0.90 1.06 12.71
C LEU A 146 1.50 0.86 14.10
N ALA A 147 1.90 -0.37 14.43
CA ALA A 147 2.41 -0.72 15.75
C ALA A 147 3.96 -0.62 15.78
N PRO A 148 4.54 0.34 16.52
CA PRO A 148 6.00 0.44 16.67
C PRO A 148 6.64 -0.86 17.18
N SER A 149 5.97 -1.60 18.06
CA SER A 149 6.47 -2.88 18.59
C SER A 149 6.59 -3.97 17.54
N LEU A 150 5.98 -3.80 16.36
CA LEU A 150 6.01 -4.72 15.24
C LEU A 150 6.69 -4.08 14.01
N ASP A 151 7.69 -3.23 14.24
CA ASP A 151 8.37 -2.48 13.17
C ASP A 151 7.37 -1.71 12.30
N TYR A 152 6.41 -1.06 12.93
CA TYR A 152 5.32 -0.30 12.29
C TYR A 152 4.46 -1.12 11.34
N MET A 153 4.31 -2.42 11.57
CA MET A 153 3.37 -3.23 10.83
C MET A 153 1.94 -2.72 11.06
N PRO A 154 1.10 -2.64 10.02
CA PRO A 154 -0.31 -2.30 10.20
C PRO A 154 -1.03 -3.39 10.99
N VAL A 155 -1.64 -3.01 12.11
CA VAL A 155 -2.50 -3.91 12.89
C VAL A 155 -3.97 -3.68 12.56
N LYS A 156 -4.29 -2.51 12.01
CA LYS A 156 -5.62 -2.19 11.50
C LYS A 156 -5.51 -1.26 10.30
N VAL A 157 -6.35 -1.48 9.31
CA VAL A 157 -6.56 -0.60 8.16
C VAL A 157 -8.05 -0.34 8.03
N SER A 158 -8.43 0.92 7.88
CA SER A 158 -9.82 1.30 7.67
C SER A 158 -9.93 2.10 6.37
N GLN A 159 -10.86 1.70 5.51
CA GLN A 159 -11.17 2.43 4.27
C GLN A 159 -12.65 2.76 4.25
N ILE A 160 -12.96 4.01 3.92
CA ILE A 160 -14.32 4.46 3.64
C ILE A 160 -14.37 4.96 2.21
N ASN A 161 -15.32 4.45 1.43
CA ASN A 161 -15.52 4.84 0.04
C ASN A 161 -17.03 4.94 -0.20
N ASP A 162 -17.52 6.14 -0.48
CA ASP A 162 -18.95 6.45 -0.68
C ASP A 162 -19.82 5.91 0.46
N GLY A 163 -19.40 6.13 1.70
CA GLY A 163 -20.12 5.71 2.90
C GLY A 163 -19.99 4.22 3.24
N LYS A 164 -19.32 3.43 2.39
CA LYS A 164 -19.05 2.02 2.65
C LYS A 164 -17.72 1.88 3.38
N LYS A 165 -17.77 1.36 4.59
CA LYS A 165 -16.61 1.14 5.43
C LYS A 165 -16.12 -0.30 5.31
N MET A 166 -14.80 -0.46 5.15
CA MET A 166 -14.13 -1.74 5.20
C MET A 166 -12.95 -1.63 6.18
N ASP A 167 -12.96 -2.52 7.18
CA ASP A 167 -11.88 -2.62 8.14
C ASP A 167 -11.14 -3.94 7.97
N LEU A 168 -9.82 -3.89 8.02
CA LEU A 168 -8.96 -5.06 8.12
C LEU A 168 -8.25 -5.01 9.46
N GLU A 169 -8.31 -6.09 10.20
CA GLU A 169 -7.70 -6.20 11.52
C GLU A 169 -6.77 -7.40 11.58
N LEU A 170 -5.61 -7.24 12.22
CA LEU A 170 -4.66 -8.31 12.41
C LEU A 170 -5.25 -9.38 13.33
N THR A 171 -5.28 -10.63 12.86
CA THR A 171 -5.85 -11.73 13.62
C THR A 171 -4.80 -12.57 14.34
N LYS A 172 -3.60 -12.66 13.79
CA LYS A 172 -2.54 -13.51 14.31
C LYS A 172 -1.18 -13.06 13.83
N ILE A 173 -0.18 -13.21 14.68
CA ILE A 173 1.23 -13.05 14.35
C ILE A 173 1.89 -14.43 14.46
N ASN A 174 2.57 -14.83 13.40
CA ASN A 174 3.29 -16.11 13.37
C ASN A 174 4.79 -15.90 13.60
#